data_1faf784d49781c7ab7dad51f3eec1bf7
#
_entry.id   1faf784d49781c7ab7dad51f3eec1bf7
#
_cell.length_a   1.000
_cell.length_b   1.000
_cell.length_c   1.000
_cell.angle_alpha   90.00
_cell.angle_beta   90.00
_cell.angle_gamma   90.00
#
_symmetry.space_group_name_H-M   'P 1'
#
loop_
_entity.id
_entity.type
_entity.pdbx_description
1 polymer ?
#
loop_
_entity_poly.entity_id
_entity_poly.type
_entity_poly.pdbx_seq_one_letter_code
_entity_poly.pdbx_strand_id
1 'polypeptide(L)'
;FSRCVYFPTYDRDSLSGFDTIGYIISQEHTLKGLSIFQGDYMPSIHRPGSYITYTPMVQLSYAYVYLLGAPMSKLIPGLMYLFFLIAFYAVLCRVVNRTGAVIATFFMLITPDMLGFSSLSGTNVIHAVTASLGVIYLAVWFRYRERKDLYLASLLLALNIWTRTEGIVFIGAALCVVGYDSFKRKQYKDLLPVLLSLSPALLWSLFMKLNGLYAEGIAIV
;
A
#
# COMPACT_ATOMS: atom_id res chain seq x y z
N PHE A 1 19.14 4.06 -2.31
CA PHE A 1 19.54 3.38 -1.06
C PHE A 1 20.27 4.30 -0.09
N SER A 2 21.30 5.02 -0.49
CA SER A 2 22.04 5.94 0.40
C SER A 2 21.11 6.93 1.11
N ARG A 3 20.12 7.50 0.41
CA ARG A 3 19.13 8.39 1.01
C ARG A 3 18.27 7.72 2.08
N CYS A 4 17.91 6.46 1.92
CA CYS A 4 17.12 5.74 2.92
C CYS A 4 17.90 5.48 4.21
N VAL A 5 19.23 5.36 4.13
CA VAL A 5 20.10 4.99 5.26
C VAL A 5 20.69 6.22 5.95
N TYR A 6 21.23 7.17 5.20
CA TYR A 6 22.06 8.25 5.76
C TYR A 6 21.33 9.58 5.95
N PHE A 7 20.24 9.84 5.21
CA PHE A 7 19.54 11.11 5.36
C PHE A 7 18.42 10.99 6.40
N PRO A 8 18.23 12.00 7.25
CA PRO A 8 17.11 12.02 8.20
C PRO A 8 15.78 12.08 7.45
N THR A 9 14.70 11.67 8.11
CA THR A 9 13.34 11.92 7.64
C THR A 9 13.04 13.41 7.74
N TYR A 10 12.60 14.03 6.66
CA TYR A 10 12.31 15.48 6.59
C TYR A 10 10.90 15.78 6.07
N ASP A 11 10.23 14.77 5.57
CA ASP A 11 8.87 14.91 5.04
C ASP A 11 7.84 15.04 6.16
N ARG A 12 6.92 15.99 5.99
CA ARG A 12 5.89 16.29 6.99
C ARG A 12 5.02 15.07 7.29
N ASP A 13 4.56 14.37 6.25
CA ASP A 13 3.64 13.23 6.42
C ASP A 13 4.33 12.05 7.12
N SER A 14 5.63 11.88 6.89
CA SER A 14 6.43 10.89 7.60
C SER A 14 6.61 11.26 9.07
N LEU A 15 7.04 12.51 9.34
CA LEU A 15 7.36 12.97 10.70
C LEU A 15 6.13 13.16 11.59
N SER A 16 5.03 13.68 11.04
CA SER A 16 3.79 13.92 11.81
C SER A 16 2.79 12.78 11.74
N GLY A 17 3.07 11.76 10.95
CA GLY A 17 2.12 10.70 10.63
C GLY A 17 2.73 9.31 10.61
N PHE A 18 2.97 8.77 9.44
CA PHE A 18 3.20 7.34 9.23
C PHE A 18 4.40 6.77 9.98
N ASP A 19 5.53 7.45 9.97
CA ASP A 19 6.77 7.00 10.62
C ASP A 19 6.65 7.09 12.14
N THR A 20 6.23 8.25 12.64
CA THR A 20 6.02 8.49 14.07
C THR A 20 4.99 7.53 14.66
N ILE A 21 3.86 7.29 13.98
CA ILE A 21 2.88 6.32 14.44
C ILE A 21 3.48 4.91 14.47
N GLY A 22 4.24 4.52 13.44
CA GLY A 22 4.94 3.24 13.43
C GLY A 22 5.91 3.09 14.61
N TYR A 23 6.67 4.15 14.92
CA TYR A 23 7.55 4.18 16.08
C TYR A 23 6.78 4.03 17.39
N ILE A 24 5.71 4.79 17.59
CA ILE A 24 4.91 4.74 18.83
C ILE A 24 4.25 3.36 18.99
N ILE A 25 3.70 2.79 17.93
CA ILE A 25 3.18 1.40 17.96
C ILE A 25 4.26 0.42 18.41
N SER A 26 5.50 0.59 17.97
CA SER A 26 6.61 -0.28 18.39
C SER A 26 6.99 -0.12 19.85
N GLN A 27 6.79 1.06 20.44
CA GLN A 27 7.06 1.32 21.86
C GLN A 27 5.91 0.87 22.78
N GLU A 28 4.68 1.15 22.37
CA GLU A 28 3.49 0.92 23.19
C GLU A 28 2.87 -0.47 22.99
N HIS A 29 3.30 -1.19 21.92
CA HIS A 29 2.80 -2.53 21.56
C HIS A 29 1.28 -2.62 21.43
N THR A 30 0.64 -1.52 21.04
CA THR A 30 -0.82 -1.42 20.91
C THR A 30 -1.20 -0.64 19.65
N LEU A 31 -2.43 -0.85 19.18
CA LEU A 31 -3.08 -0.04 18.16
C LEU A 31 -4.23 0.80 18.75
N LYS A 32 -4.52 0.62 20.03
CA LYS A 32 -5.61 1.30 20.73
C LYS A 32 -5.07 2.22 21.81
N GLY A 33 -5.58 3.45 21.82
CA GLY A 33 -5.22 4.40 22.88
C GLY A 33 -3.76 4.83 22.82
N LEU A 34 -3.19 4.95 21.64
CA LEU A 34 -1.83 5.46 21.47
C LEU A 34 -1.67 6.82 22.13
N SER A 35 -0.59 7.03 22.87
CA SER A 35 -0.34 8.22 23.68
C SER A 35 -0.39 9.52 22.86
N ILE A 36 0.03 9.48 21.60
CA ILE A 36 -0.01 10.64 20.70
C ILE A 36 -1.44 11.17 20.45
N PHE A 37 -2.46 10.34 20.69
CA PHE A 37 -3.88 10.70 20.50
C PHE A 37 -4.60 10.95 21.83
N GLN A 38 -3.88 10.90 22.96
CA GLN A 38 -4.43 11.12 24.30
C GLN A 38 -3.90 12.42 24.91
N GLY A 39 -4.73 13.09 25.71
CA GLY A 39 -4.32 14.23 26.55
C GLY A 39 -4.05 15.51 25.79
N ASP A 40 -3.19 16.36 26.37
CA ASP A 40 -2.89 17.72 25.90
C ASP A 40 -2.16 17.82 24.56
N TYR A 41 -1.74 16.70 24.00
CA TYR A 41 -1.20 16.64 22.64
C TYR A 41 -2.20 17.05 21.55
N MET A 42 -3.48 16.88 21.84
CA MET A 42 -4.57 17.07 20.87
C MET A 42 -4.88 18.53 20.50
N PRO A 43 -4.77 19.53 21.38
CA PRO A 43 -5.11 20.91 21.04
C PRO A 43 -4.14 21.52 20.02
N SER A 44 -2.89 21.08 19.99
CA SER A 44 -1.85 21.63 19.10
C SER A 44 -1.79 20.96 17.73
N ILE A 45 -2.36 19.76 17.58
CA ILE A 45 -2.38 19.01 16.35
C ILE A 45 -3.82 18.98 15.82
N HIS A 46 -4.17 19.94 14.98
CA HIS A 46 -5.48 19.96 14.35
C HIS A 46 -5.76 18.70 13.54
N ARG A 47 -6.31 17.66 14.16
CA ARG A 47 -6.75 16.37 13.61
C ARG A 47 -5.65 15.31 13.44
N PRO A 48 -5.27 14.60 14.49
CA PRO A 48 -4.45 13.38 14.39
C PRO A 48 -5.20 12.21 13.72
N GLY A 49 -6.51 12.32 13.56
CA GLY A 49 -7.38 11.26 13.03
C GLY A 49 -7.06 10.82 11.60
N SER A 50 -6.48 11.67 10.76
CA SER A 50 -6.25 11.33 9.36
C SER A 50 -5.29 10.14 9.16
N TYR A 51 -4.30 9.98 10.01
CA TYR A 51 -3.30 8.91 9.86
C TYR A 51 -3.71 7.57 10.48
N ILE A 52 -4.65 7.56 11.43
CA ILE A 52 -5.26 6.32 11.94
C ILE A 52 -6.37 5.83 11.01
N THR A 53 -7.04 6.74 10.28
CA THR A 53 -8.06 6.35 9.30
C THR A 53 -7.49 5.62 8.09
N TYR A 54 -6.22 5.85 7.78
CA TYR A 54 -5.53 5.01 6.81
C TYR A 54 -5.44 3.58 7.33
N THR A 55 -5.63 2.65 6.43
CA THR A 55 -5.41 1.25 6.72
C THR A 55 -3.96 1.02 7.18
N PRO A 56 -3.69 0.20 8.20
CA PRO A 56 -2.48 0.29 9.00
C PRO A 56 -1.25 -0.42 8.40
N MET A 57 -1.31 -0.92 7.18
CA MET A 57 -0.23 -1.71 6.58
C MET A 57 1.12 -1.03 6.68
N VAL A 58 1.19 0.27 6.36
CA VAL A 58 2.45 1.01 6.30
C VAL A 58 2.99 1.27 7.70
N GLN A 59 2.14 1.74 8.61
CA GLN A 59 2.51 2.00 10.00
C GLN A 59 2.96 0.71 10.71
N LEU A 60 2.27 -0.40 10.47
CA LEU A 60 2.67 -1.71 11.01
C LEU A 60 4.00 -2.20 10.41
N SER A 61 4.24 -1.94 9.13
CA SER A 61 5.52 -2.27 8.49
C SER A 61 6.68 -1.48 9.13
N TYR A 62 6.47 -0.20 9.42
CA TYR A 62 7.46 0.62 10.11
C TYR A 62 7.64 0.20 11.56
N ALA A 63 6.54 -0.08 12.28
CA ALA A 63 6.60 -0.62 13.64
C ALA A 63 7.41 -1.91 13.69
N TYR A 64 7.24 -2.80 12.73
CA TYR A 64 8.02 -4.03 12.63
C TYR A 64 9.52 -3.77 12.48
N VAL A 65 9.91 -2.81 11.63
CA VAL A 65 11.32 -2.42 11.47
C VAL A 65 11.89 -1.87 12.78
N TYR A 66 11.14 -1.03 13.49
CA TYR A 66 11.56 -0.50 14.79
C TYR A 66 11.66 -1.59 15.86
N LEU A 67 10.76 -2.55 15.89
CA LEU A 67 10.83 -3.71 16.79
C LEU A 67 12.09 -4.58 16.57
N LEU A 68 12.59 -4.60 15.34
CA LEU A 68 13.87 -5.26 15.01
C LEU A 68 15.10 -4.43 15.43
N GLY A 69 14.91 -3.28 16.07
CA GLY A 69 15.98 -2.39 16.50
C GLY A 69 16.60 -1.56 15.38
N ALA A 70 15.97 -1.50 14.21
CA ALA A 70 16.50 -0.76 13.06
C ALA A 70 15.75 0.60 12.92
N PRO A 71 16.42 1.76 13.11
CA PRO A 71 15.78 3.07 12.93
C PRO A 71 15.73 3.47 11.44
N MET A 72 15.32 2.56 10.58
CA MET A 72 15.42 2.70 9.12
C MET A 72 14.08 2.37 8.42
N SER A 73 12.98 2.96 8.89
CA SER A 73 11.63 2.80 8.29
C SER A 73 11.62 3.06 6.77
N LYS A 74 12.42 4.03 6.30
CA LYS A 74 12.58 4.38 4.88
C LYS A 74 13.13 3.26 4.00
N LEU A 75 13.68 2.21 4.58
CA LEU A 75 14.06 1.02 3.79
C LEU A 75 12.85 0.34 3.16
N ILE A 76 11.67 0.38 3.80
CA ILE A 76 10.47 -0.26 3.28
C ILE A 76 10.08 0.29 1.91
N PRO A 77 9.80 1.61 1.72
CA PRO A 77 9.49 2.14 0.40
C PRO A 77 10.65 1.99 -0.60
N GLY A 78 11.91 2.09 -0.15
CA GLY A 78 13.08 1.86 -1.00
C GLY A 78 13.17 0.43 -1.54
N LEU A 79 12.96 -0.57 -0.69
CA LEU A 79 12.91 -1.99 -1.08
C LEU A 79 11.70 -2.29 -1.95
N MET A 80 10.53 -1.74 -1.61
CA MET A 80 9.32 -1.90 -2.43
C MET A 80 9.53 -1.36 -3.85
N TYR A 81 10.20 -0.22 -3.99
CA TYR A 81 10.54 0.32 -5.30
C TYR A 81 11.52 -0.57 -6.07
N LEU A 82 12.55 -1.10 -5.41
CA LEU A 82 13.49 -2.05 -6.04
C LEU A 82 12.77 -3.31 -6.53
N PHE A 83 11.95 -3.93 -5.67
CA PHE A 83 11.20 -5.12 -6.05
C PHE A 83 10.15 -4.83 -7.14
N PHE A 84 9.57 -3.63 -7.12
CA PHE A 84 8.71 -3.18 -8.21
C PHE A 84 9.43 -3.17 -9.56
N LEU A 85 10.63 -2.61 -9.65
CA LEU A 85 11.39 -2.56 -10.90
C LEU A 85 11.70 -3.97 -11.42
N ILE A 86 12.06 -4.89 -10.52
CA ILE A 86 12.30 -6.30 -10.86
C ILE A 86 11.03 -6.97 -11.39
N ALA A 87 9.91 -6.83 -10.67
CA ALA A 87 8.63 -7.40 -11.05
C ALA A 87 8.09 -6.78 -12.35
N PHE A 88 8.24 -5.46 -12.50
CA PHE A 88 7.84 -4.72 -13.69
C PHE A 88 8.60 -5.20 -14.92
N TYR A 89 9.92 -5.32 -14.82
CA TYR A 89 10.76 -5.90 -15.90
C TYR A 89 10.30 -7.32 -16.23
N ALA A 90 10.14 -8.18 -15.23
CA ALA A 90 9.78 -9.58 -15.44
C ALA A 90 8.41 -9.73 -16.12
N VAL A 91 7.42 -8.92 -15.74
CA VAL A 91 6.10 -8.98 -16.36
C VAL A 91 6.09 -8.39 -17.76
N LEU A 92 6.87 -7.33 -18.01
CA LEU A 92 7.01 -6.74 -19.34
C LEU A 92 7.66 -7.71 -20.33
N CYS A 93 8.64 -8.51 -19.92
CA CYS A 93 9.24 -9.55 -20.76
C CYS A 93 8.23 -10.61 -21.23
N ARG A 94 7.05 -10.74 -20.58
CA ARG A 94 5.95 -11.61 -21.04
C ARG A 94 5.07 -10.97 -22.13
N VAL A 95 5.08 -9.63 -22.22
CA VAL A 95 4.15 -8.88 -23.08
C VAL A 95 4.85 -8.25 -24.26
N VAL A 96 6.09 -7.78 -24.07
CA VAL A 96 6.93 -7.14 -25.09
C VAL A 96 8.28 -7.86 -25.21
N ASN A 97 9.07 -7.47 -26.20
CA ASN A 97 10.42 -8.00 -26.35
C ASN A 97 11.34 -7.51 -25.20
N ARG A 98 12.46 -8.22 -25.00
CA ARG A 98 13.40 -7.96 -23.90
C ARG A 98 13.96 -6.53 -23.93
N THR A 99 14.28 -6.01 -25.12
CA THR A 99 14.81 -4.64 -25.28
C THR A 99 13.77 -3.60 -24.85
N GLY A 100 12.52 -3.74 -25.27
CA GLY A 100 11.42 -2.86 -24.85
C GLY A 100 11.18 -2.92 -23.34
N ALA A 101 11.26 -4.11 -22.73
CA ALA A 101 11.13 -4.27 -21.29
C ALA A 101 12.26 -3.54 -20.53
N VAL A 102 13.52 -3.65 -20.99
CA VAL A 102 14.66 -2.92 -20.40
C VAL A 102 14.45 -1.41 -20.51
N ILE A 103 14.09 -0.91 -21.69
CA ILE A 103 13.89 0.52 -21.92
C ILE A 103 12.78 1.07 -21.02
N ALA A 104 11.63 0.39 -20.98
CA ALA A 104 10.50 0.82 -20.15
C ALA A 104 10.86 0.79 -18.64
N THR A 105 11.58 -0.22 -18.19
CA THR A 105 12.04 -0.31 -16.80
C THR A 105 13.06 0.77 -16.48
N PHE A 106 13.93 1.12 -17.42
CA PHE A 106 14.88 2.22 -17.26
C PHE A 106 14.15 3.57 -17.12
N PHE A 107 13.13 3.85 -17.95
CA PHE A 107 12.32 5.06 -17.77
C PHE A 107 11.59 5.09 -16.42
N MET A 108 11.06 3.96 -15.97
CA MET A 108 10.47 3.87 -14.66
C MET A 108 11.51 4.13 -13.55
N LEU A 109 12.72 3.57 -13.68
CA LEU A 109 13.80 3.77 -12.71
C LEU A 109 14.19 5.25 -12.55
N ILE A 110 14.19 6.03 -13.64
CA ILE A 110 14.58 7.44 -13.61
C ILE A 110 13.42 8.40 -13.38
N THR A 111 12.20 7.89 -13.14
CA THR A 111 11.03 8.74 -12.82
C THR A 111 11.28 9.51 -11.53
N PRO A 112 11.35 10.88 -11.57
CA PRO A 112 11.81 11.67 -10.43
C PRO A 112 10.95 11.49 -9.17
N ASP A 113 9.62 11.45 -9.33
CA ASP A 113 8.68 11.29 -8.22
C ASP A 113 8.85 9.94 -7.52
N MET A 114 9.00 8.86 -8.31
CA MET A 114 9.23 7.53 -7.74
C MET A 114 10.54 7.46 -6.98
N LEU A 115 11.62 8.05 -7.51
CA LEU A 115 12.91 8.16 -6.82
C LEU A 115 12.81 9.01 -5.55
N GLY A 116 12.13 10.14 -5.61
CA GLY A 116 11.92 11.05 -4.48
C GLY A 116 11.17 10.35 -3.35
N PHE A 117 9.96 9.87 -3.64
CA PHE A 117 9.10 9.24 -2.65
C PHE A 117 9.62 7.88 -2.15
N SER A 118 10.46 7.17 -2.91
CA SER A 118 11.06 5.90 -2.46
C SER A 118 12.03 6.08 -1.29
N SER A 119 12.44 7.31 -1.00
CA SER A 119 13.31 7.65 0.13
C SER A 119 12.58 8.32 1.30
N LEU A 120 11.25 8.36 1.29
CA LEU A 120 10.39 8.94 2.32
C LEU A 120 9.58 7.84 3.01
N SER A 121 9.36 7.98 4.32
CA SER A 121 8.55 7.04 5.12
C SER A 121 7.03 7.29 4.94
N GLY A 122 6.60 7.46 3.70
CA GLY A 122 5.19 7.69 3.35
C GLY A 122 4.51 6.47 2.72
N THR A 123 3.24 6.62 2.37
CA THR A 123 2.43 5.58 1.72
C THR A 123 2.51 5.62 0.20
N ASN A 124 2.97 6.72 -0.40
CA ASN A 124 2.82 7.01 -1.82
C ASN A 124 3.44 5.95 -2.73
N VAL A 125 4.71 5.56 -2.48
CA VAL A 125 5.38 4.55 -3.30
C VAL A 125 4.73 3.17 -3.12
N ILE A 126 4.42 2.79 -1.88
CA ILE A 126 3.83 1.49 -1.59
C ILE A 126 2.47 1.36 -2.27
N HIS A 127 1.66 2.43 -2.19
CA HIS A 127 0.37 2.50 -2.87
C HIS A 127 0.53 2.46 -4.40
N ALA A 128 1.42 3.27 -4.97
CA ALA A 128 1.66 3.30 -6.42
C ALA A 128 2.15 1.95 -6.95
N VAL A 129 3.08 1.31 -6.25
CA VAL A 129 3.65 0.01 -6.62
C VAL A 129 2.59 -1.09 -6.60
N THR A 130 1.82 -1.19 -5.52
CA THR A 130 0.80 -2.24 -5.37
C THR A 130 -0.36 -2.04 -6.35
N ALA A 131 -0.81 -0.79 -6.59
CA ALA A 131 -1.82 -0.48 -7.58
C ALA A 131 -1.34 -0.82 -9.01
N SER A 132 -0.15 -0.32 -9.39
CA SER A 132 0.38 -0.50 -10.75
C SER A 132 0.60 -1.98 -11.07
N LEU A 133 1.26 -2.73 -10.18
CA LEU A 133 1.45 -4.16 -10.40
C LEU A 133 0.12 -4.92 -10.40
N GLY A 134 -0.83 -4.56 -9.52
CA GLY A 134 -2.16 -5.16 -9.50
C GLY A 134 -2.88 -5.02 -10.84
N VAL A 135 -2.87 -3.82 -11.42
CA VAL A 135 -3.48 -3.53 -12.72
C VAL A 135 -2.73 -4.25 -13.86
N ILE A 136 -1.39 -4.24 -13.83
CA ILE A 136 -0.58 -4.90 -14.86
C ILE A 136 -0.82 -6.42 -14.85
N TYR A 137 -0.82 -7.07 -13.67
CA TYR A 137 -1.10 -8.50 -13.59
C TYR A 137 -2.55 -8.84 -13.99
N LEU A 138 -3.49 -7.94 -13.72
CA LEU A 138 -4.86 -8.09 -14.22
C LEU A 138 -4.90 -8.06 -15.76
N ALA A 139 -4.19 -7.12 -16.40
CA ALA A 139 -4.07 -7.04 -17.85
C ALA A 139 -3.39 -8.28 -18.44
N VAL A 140 -2.34 -8.78 -17.80
CA VAL A 140 -1.65 -10.03 -18.18
C VAL A 140 -2.61 -11.23 -18.07
N TRP A 141 -3.40 -11.30 -17.00
CA TRP A 141 -4.43 -12.32 -16.88
C TRP A 141 -5.45 -12.25 -18.02
N PHE A 142 -5.90 -11.06 -18.40
CA PHE A 142 -6.80 -10.92 -19.55
C PHE A 142 -6.21 -11.46 -20.85
N ARG A 143 -4.90 -11.35 -21.03
CA ARG A 143 -4.21 -11.79 -22.25
C ARG A 143 -3.94 -13.31 -22.25
N TYR A 144 -3.44 -13.86 -21.12
CA TYR A 144 -2.94 -15.24 -21.05
C TYR A 144 -3.86 -16.19 -20.30
N ARG A 145 -4.80 -15.68 -19.51
CA ARG A 145 -5.79 -16.43 -18.75
C ARG A 145 -5.20 -17.39 -17.71
N GLU A 146 -4.01 -17.12 -17.24
CA GLU A 146 -3.38 -17.90 -16.18
C GLU A 146 -3.94 -17.46 -14.82
N ARG A 147 -4.53 -18.37 -14.06
CA ARG A 147 -5.15 -18.07 -12.73
C ARG A 147 -4.17 -17.47 -11.74
N LYS A 148 -2.88 -17.84 -11.83
CA LYS A 148 -1.84 -17.26 -10.97
C LYS A 148 -1.73 -15.74 -11.11
N ASP A 149 -1.92 -15.21 -12.33
CA ASP A 149 -1.87 -13.77 -12.57
C ASP A 149 -3.07 -13.06 -11.95
N LEU A 150 -4.26 -13.68 -11.98
CA LEU A 150 -5.45 -13.15 -11.31
C LEU A 150 -5.30 -13.15 -9.78
N TYR A 151 -4.77 -14.23 -9.20
CA TYR A 151 -4.52 -14.29 -7.76
C TYR A 151 -3.49 -13.26 -7.33
N LEU A 152 -2.41 -13.09 -8.12
CA LEU A 152 -1.38 -12.10 -7.83
C LEU A 152 -1.93 -10.67 -7.97
N ALA A 153 -2.71 -10.39 -9.02
CA ALA A 153 -3.42 -9.12 -9.17
C ALA A 153 -4.31 -8.83 -7.96
N SER A 154 -5.13 -9.80 -7.55
CA SER A 154 -6.05 -9.65 -6.41
C SER A 154 -5.31 -9.44 -5.09
N LEU A 155 -4.20 -10.15 -4.86
CA LEU A 155 -3.34 -9.95 -3.68
C LEU A 155 -2.74 -8.55 -3.66
N LEU A 156 -2.21 -8.07 -4.79
CA LEU A 156 -1.62 -6.73 -4.89
C LEU A 156 -2.67 -5.63 -4.69
N LEU A 157 -3.89 -5.82 -5.22
CA LEU A 157 -5.01 -4.90 -4.97
C LEU A 157 -5.48 -4.95 -3.51
N ALA A 158 -5.45 -6.11 -2.87
CA ALA A 158 -5.71 -6.24 -1.44
C ALA A 158 -4.66 -5.50 -0.59
N LEU A 159 -3.38 -5.62 -0.92
CA LEU A 159 -2.32 -4.83 -0.29
C LEU A 159 -2.47 -3.33 -0.57
N ASN A 160 -2.95 -2.97 -1.76
CA ASN A 160 -3.19 -1.59 -2.14
C ASN A 160 -4.26 -0.92 -1.27
N ILE A 161 -5.43 -1.54 -1.11
CA ILE A 161 -6.49 -1.02 -0.23
C ILE A 161 -6.07 -1.08 1.24
N TRP A 162 -5.19 -2.01 1.61
CA TRP A 162 -4.63 -2.07 2.96
C TRP A 162 -3.53 -1.03 3.20
N THR A 163 -3.00 -0.42 2.16
CA THR A 163 -2.09 0.73 2.24
C THR A 163 -2.86 2.05 2.35
N ARG A 164 -3.91 2.21 1.52
CA ARG A 164 -4.73 3.42 1.45
C ARG A 164 -6.16 3.07 1.03
N THR A 165 -7.13 3.75 1.64
CA THR A 165 -8.55 3.54 1.35
C THR A 165 -8.93 3.82 -0.11
N GLU A 166 -8.20 4.73 -0.77
CA GLU A 166 -8.39 5.03 -2.21
C GLU A 166 -8.15 3.79 -3.11
N GLY A 167 -7.47 2.77 -2.59
CA GLY A 167 -7.34 1.47 -3.26
C GLY A 167 -8.65 0.81 -3.66
N ILE A 168 -9.77 1.20 -3.03
CA ILE A 168 -11.11 0.72 -3.39
C ILE A 168 -11.48 1.02 -4.85
N VAL A 169 -10.98 2.11 -5.42
CA VAL A 169 -11.23 2.50 -6.81
C VAL A 169 -10.64 1.46 -7.77
N PHE A 170 -9.43 0.98 -7.51
CA PHE A 170 -8.77 -0.05 -8.33
C PHE A 170 -9.49 -1.39 -8.22
N ILE A 171 -9.95 -1.76 -7.03
CA ILE A 171 -10.74 -3.00 -6.83
C ILE A 171 -12.09 -2.87 -7.52
N GLY A 172 -12.77 -1.72 -7.41
CA GLY A 172 -14.03 -1.45 -8.11
C GLY A 172 -13.88 -1.58 -9.63
N ALA A 173 -12.84 -0.98 -10.20
CA ALA A 173 -12.52 -1.12 -11.61
C ALA A 173 -12.24 -2.58 -12.00
N ALA A 174 -11.45 -3.30 -11.20
CA ALA A 174 -11.15 -4.72 -11.41
C ALA A 174 -12.43 -5.58 -11.36
N LEU A 175 -13.32 -5.33 -10.40
CA LEU A 175 -14.63 -6.03 -10.31
C LEU A 175 -15.49 -5.77 -11.52
N CYS A 176 -15.58 -4.54 -12.03
CA CYS A 176 -16.33 -4.23 -13.24
C CYS A 176 -15.79 -5.00 -14.45
N VAL A 177 -14.47 -4.99 -14.64
CA VAL A 177 -13.81 -5.61 -15.79
C VAL A 177 -13.87 -7.14 -15.73
N VAL A 178 -13.51 -7.71 -14.57
CA VAL A 178 -13.56 -9.17 -14.36
C VAL A 178 -15.02 -9.65 -14.33
N GLY A 179 -15.94 -8.86 -13.76
CA GLY A 179 -17.36 -9.15 -13.72
C GLY A 179 -17.98 -9.23 -15.11
N TYR A 180 -17.71 -8.24 -15.95
CA TYR A 180 -18.15 -8.25 -17.34
C TYR A 180 -17.64 -9.49 -18.11
N ASP A 181 -16.33 -9.78 -17.99
CA ASP A 181 -15.71 -10.94 -18.64
C ASP A 181 -16.28 -12.26 -18.11
N SER A 182 -16.42 -12.39 -16.78
CA SER A 182 -17.00 -13.57 -16.13
C SER A 182 -18.44 -13.83 -16.53
N PHE A 183 -19.25 -12.76 -16.67
CA PHE A 183 -20.63 -12.85 -17.16
C PHE A 183 -20.66 -13.35 -18.61
N LYS A 184 -19.84 -12.76 -19.49
CA LYS A 184 -19.76 -13.15 -20.90
C LYS A 184 -19.31 -14.60 -21.08
N ARG A 185 -18.38 -15.08 -20.24
CA ARG A 185 -17.82 -16.44 -20.30
C ARG A 185 -18.55 -17.46 -19.43
N LYS A 186 -19.49 -17.03 -18.57
CA LYS A 186 -20.14 -17.86 -17.55
C LYS A 186 -19.15 -18.49 -16.55
N GLN A 187 -18.02 -17.79 -16.26
CA GLN A 187 -16.93 -18.24 -15.36
C GLN A 187 -16.89 -17.38 -14.08
N TYR A 188 -17.93 -17.43 -13.27
CA TYR A 188 -18.09 -16.61 -12.05
C TYR A 188 -17.04 -16.88 -10.97
N LYS A 189 -16.31 -18.00 -11.05
CA LYS A 189 -15.23 -18.34 -10.10
C LYS A 189 -14.08 -17.32 -10.14
N ASP A 190 -13.90 -16.61 -11.25
CA ASP A 190 -12.82 -15.61 -11.39
C ASP A 190 -13.13 -14.32 -10.61
N LEU A 191 -14.39 -14.09 -10.22
CA LEU A 191 -14.76 -12.97 -9.34
C LEU A 191 -14.29 -13.15 -7.90
N LEU A 192 -14.20 -14.39 -7.42
CA LEU A 192 -13.92 -14.66 -6.02
C LEU A 192 -12.59 -14.07 -5.52
N PRO A 193 -11.45 -14.22 -6.22
CA PRO A 193 -10.19 -13.61 -5.79
C PRO A 193 -10.28 -12.08 -5.69
N VAL A 194 -10.96 -11.44 -6.65
CA VAL A 194 -11.12 -9.97 -6.67
C VAL A 194 -12.04 -9.50 -5.55
N LEU A 195 -13.11 -10.23 -5.23
CA LEU A 195 -13.97 -9.93 -4.08
C LEU A 195 -13.21 -10.09 -2.76
N LEU A 196 -12.37 -11.13 -2.64
CA LEU A 196 -11.56 -11.36 -1.46
C LEU A 196 -10.51 -10.25 -1.25
N SER A 197 -10.13 -9.49 -2.29
CA SER A 197 -9.22 -8.35 -2.13
C SER A 197 -9.80 -7.20 -1.29
N LEU A 198 -11.11 -7.15 -1.05
CA LEU A 198 -11.75 -6.22 -0.12
C LEU A 198 -11.56 -6.59 1.36
N SER A 199 -11.17 -7.83 1.64
CA SER A 199 -11.11 -8.33 3.03
C SER A 199 -10.24 -7.52 3.98
N PRO A 200 -9.05 -6.97 3.60
CA PRO A 200 -8.24 -6.19 4.54
C PRO A 200 -8.95 -4.90 5.00
N ALA A 201 -9.62 -4.22 4.08
CA ALA A 201 -10.37 -3.01 4.43
C ALA A 201 -11.58 -3.31 5.31
N LEU A 202 -12.31 -4.39 5.00
CA LEU A 202 -13.47 -4.82 5.80
C LEU A 202 -13.04 -5.24 7.21
N LEU A 203 -11.98 -6.03 7.32
CA LEU A 203 -11.45 -6.46 8.62
C LEU A 203 -10.94 -5.27 9.44
N TRP A 204 -10.25 -4.32 8.80
CA TRP A 204 -9.81 -3.10 9.46
C TRP A 204 -10.98 -2.24 9.94
N SER A 205 -11.99 -2.02 9.08
CA SER A 205 -13.19 -1.28 9.46
C SER A 205 -13.95 -1.94 10.63
N LEU A 206 -14.01 -3.28 10.62
CA LEU A 206 -14.61 -4.04 11.71
C LEU A 206 -13.80 -3.88 13.01
N PHE A 207 -12.46 -4.00 12.92
CA PHE A 207 -11.56 -3.80 14.07
C PHE A 207 -11.73 -2.40 14.68
N MET A 208 -11.74 -1.35 13.85
CA MET A 208 -11.96 0.03 14.27
C MET A 208 -13.29 0.19 14.99
N LYS A 209 -14.37 -0.38 14.42
CA LYS A 209 -15.70 -0.33 15.01
C LYS A 209 -15.78 -1.05 16.36
N LEU A 210 -15.24 -2.26 16.46
CA LEU A 210 -15.26 -3.06 17.69
C LEU A 210 -14.45 -2.43 18.82
N ASN A 211 -13.41 -1.67 18.50
CA ASN A 211 -12.56 -1.01 19.50
C ASN A 211 -12.97 0.45 19.78
N GLY A 212 -14.04 0.96 19.16
CA GLY A 212 -14.52 2.33 19.38
C GLY A 212 -13.59 3.41 18.81
N LEU A 213 -12.64 3.07 17.96
CA LEU A 213 -11.62 4.00 17.45
C LEU A 213 -12.18 5.09 16.54
N TYR A 214 -13.42 4.93 16.05
CA TYR A 214 -14.14 5.99 15.32
C TYR A 214 -14.59 7.14 16.22
N ALA A 215 -14.77 6.91 17.52
CA ALA A 215 -15.23 7.93 18.46
C ALA A 215 -14.13 8.91 18.90
N GLU A 216 -12.85 8.55 18.67
CA GLU A 216 -11.70 9.35 19.08
C GLU A 216 -11.33 10.47 18.07
N GLY A 217 -12.32 11.04 17.41
CA GLY A 217 -12.12 12.27 16.59
C GLY A 217 -11.93 12.05 15.10
N ILE A 218 -12.28 10.89 14.59
CA ILE A 218 -12.29 10.61 13.15
C ILE A 218 -13.62 11.09 12.58
N ALA A 219 -13.74 12.36 12.31
CA ALA A 219 -14.75 12.83 11.39
C ALA A 219 -14.32 12.38 9.99
N ILE A 220 -15.01 11.39 9.47
CA ILE A 220 -14.99 11.07 8.05
C ILE A 220 -15.48 12.33 7.33
N VAL A 221 -14.61 12.95 6.56
CA VAL A 221 -14.97 13.99 5.58
C VAL A 221 -15.39 13.29 4.31
#